data_43996aba7a389ce9fe6b97771e4bf431
#
_entry.id   43996aba7a389ce9fe6b97771e4bf431
#
_cell.length_a   1.000
_cell.length_b   1.000
_cell.length_c   1.000
_cell.angle_alpha   90.00
_cell.angle_beta   90.00
_cell.angle_gamma   90.00
#
_symmetry.space_group_name_H-M   'P 1'
#
loop_
_entity.id
_entity.type
_entity.pdbx_description
1 polymer ?
#
loop_
_entity_poly.entity_id
_entity_poly.type
_entity_poly.pdbx_seq_one_letter_code
_entity_poly.pdbx_strand_id
1 'polypeptide(L)'
;MKRVIIAGVGPGSKSCLTEEVKEAIDNSEVLIGSKRLIEEYTDKKTFYAVTAKDIIDIIDNENANNYVVLMSGDTGFYSGAKKLAEVLAGKYEYSIMAGVSSVIYLAAKIGKSWENAAFVSLHGKKQSYIPVVLQNELTYFLTQGNVSQICQELYRAGLGQAHIWIGENLSYDNEKITNGNVSEFTEYISEGLTV
;
A
#
# COMPACT_ATOMS: atom_id res chain seq x y z
N MET A 1 13.87 8.33 26.02
CA MET A 1 14.47 8.10 24.69
C MET A 1 13.31 7.89 23.72
N LYS A 2 13.25 8.59 22.60
CA LYS A 2 12.14 8.46 21.66
C LYS A 2 12.24 7.13 20.92
N ARG A 3 11.13 6.37 20.89
CA ARG A 3 10.97 5.10 20.18
C ARG A 3 10.00 5.27 19.03
N VAL A 4 10.38 4.78 17.86
CA VAL A 4 9.59 4.91 16.62
C VAL A 4 9.28 3.52 16.08
N ILE A 5 8.01 3.23 15.85
CA ILE A 5 7.56 2.00 15.19
C ILE A 5 7.07 2.36 13.80
N ILE A 6 7.63 1.71 12.78
CA ILE A 6 7.14 1.80 11.39
C ILE A 6 6.21 0.62 11.18
N ALA A 7 4.91 0.86 11.07
CA ALA A 7 3.89 -0.18 11.07
C ALA A 7 3.16 -0.29 9.72
N GLY A 8 3.14 -1.48 9.15
CA GLY A 8 2.30 -1.82 7.99
C GLY A 8 0.86 -2.05 8.45
N VAL A 9 -0.08 -1.21 7.99
CA VAL A 9 -1.47 -1.25 8.46
C VAL A 9 -2.43 -1.95 7.49
N GLY A 10 -1.89 -2.70 6.55
CA GLY A 10 -2.73 -3.43 5.60
C GLY A 10 -3.36 -2.54 4.52
N PRO A 11 -4.30 -3.09 3.73
CA PRO A 11 -4.91 -2.38 2.59
C PRO A 11 -5.86 -1.26 3.02
N GLY A 12 -6.40 -1.29 4.25
CA GLY A 12 -7.24 -0.20 4.73
C GLY A 12 -8.02 -0.48 6.00
N SER A 13 -8.72 -1.60 6.09
CA SER A 13 -9.56 -1.93 7.25
C SER A 13 -8.72 -2.31 8.48
N LYS A 14 -9.19 -1.92 9.66
CA LYS A 14 -8.62 -2.36 10.95
C LYS A 14 -8.63 -3.88 11.13
N SER A 15 -9.52 -4.61 10.45
CA SER A 15 -9.55 -6.06 10.46
C SER A 15 -8.33 -6.72 9.79
N CYS A 16 -7.58 -5.95 8.99
CA CYS A 16 -6.35 -6.40 8.34
C CYS A 16 -5.07 -6.05 9.12
N LEU A 17 -5.19 -5.40 10.29
CA LEU A 17 -4.06 -5.17 11.18
C LEU A 17 -3.60 -6.50 11.78
N THR A 18 -2.28 -6.67 11.87
CA THR A 18 -1.72 -7.71 12.74
C THR A 18 -1.96 -7.31 14.20
N GLU A 19 -2.05 -8.28 15.10
CA GLU A 19 -2.25 -7.99 16.53
C GLU A 19 -1.09 -7.14 17.09
N GLU A 20 0.15 -7.41 16.66
CA GLU A 20 1.32 -6.63 17.03
C GLU A 20 1.20 -5.14 16.64
N VAL A 21 0.73 -4.86 15.44
CA VAL A 21 0.50 -3.48 14.96
C VAL A 21 -0.62 -2.80 15.73
N LYS A 22 -1.70 -3.52 16.03
CA LYS A 22 -2.81 -3.01 16.82
C LYS A 22 -2.37 -2.62 18.22
N GLU A 23 -1.65 -3.51 18.91
CA GLU A 23 -1.05 -3.22 20.23
C GLU A 23 -0.10 -2.01 20.19
N ALA A 24 0.72 -1.90 19.13
CA ALA A 24 1.60 -0.75 18.97
C ALA A 24 0.83 0.56 18.81
N ILE A 25 -0.25 0.55 18.03
CA ILE A 25 -1.14 1.71 17.87
C ILE A 25 -1.78 2.08 19.20
N ASP A 26 -2.33 1.10 19.92
CA ASP A 26 -3.02 1.32 21.19
C ASP A 26 -2.08 1.92 22.25
N ASN A 27 -0.83 1.50 22.28
CA ASN A 27 0.20 1.99 23.21
C ASN A 27 0.95 3.25 22.72
N SER A 28 0.64 3.77 21.55
CA SER A 28 1.31 4.96 21.03
C SER A 28 0.82 6.26 21.68
N GLU A 29 1.73 7.22 21.86
CA GLU A 29 1.39 8.59 22.23
C GLU A 29 1.09 9.46 21.01
N VAL A 30 1.72 9.13 19.86
CA VAL A 30 1.60 9.87 18.61
C VAL A 30 1.49 8.90 17.43
N LEU A 31 0.51 9.13 16.56
CA LEU A 31 0.37 8.47 15.27
C LEU A 31 0.74 9.44 14.15
N ILE A 32 1.54 8.96 13.19
CA ILE A 32 1.93 9.74 12.01
C ILE A 32 1.59 8.92 10.76
N GLY A 33 1.00 9.55 9.75
CA GLY A 33 0.66 8.84 8.51
C GLY A 33 -0.04 9.71 7.48
N SER A 34 -0.45 9.09 6.38
CA SER A 34 -1.32 9.77 5.43
C SER A 34 -2.69 10.05 6.06
N LYS A 35 -3.37 11.09 5.57
CA LYS A 35 -4.67 11.51 6.10
C LYS A 35 -5.64 10.32 6.25
N ARG A 36 -5.76 9.51 5.21
CA ARG A 36 -6.62 8.32 5.19
C ARG A 36 -6.32 7.32 6.31
N LEU A 37 -5.05 7.18 6.70
CA LEU A 37 -4.64 6.19 7.71
C LEU A 37 -4.80 6.70 9.15
N ILE A 38 -4.82 8.01 9.37
CA ILE A 38 -4.88 8.59 10.72
C ILE A 38 -6.26 9.12 11.11
N GLU A 39 -7.13 9.43 10.14
CA GLU A 39 -8.43 10.08 10.43
C GLU A 39 -9.42 9.22 11.24
N GLU A 40 -9.22 7.92 11.29
CA GLU A 40 -10.02 7.01 12.12
C GLU A 40 -9.61 6.99 13.60
N TYR A 41 -8.46 7.57 13.97
CA TYR A 41 -7.92 7.57 15.33
C TYR A 41 -8.16 8.93 16.01
N THR A 42 -9.44 9.25 16.25
CA THR A 42 -9.87 10.55 16.78
C THR A 42 -9.54 10.76 18.26
N ASP A 43 -9.25 9.69 18.98
CA ASP A 43 -8.87 9.66 20.40
C ASP A 43 -7.35 9.78 20.63
N LYS A 44 -6.57 9.81 19.53
CA LYS A 44 -5.11 9.88 19.59
C LYS A 44 -4.57 11.18 19.01
N LYS A 45 -3.37 11.57 19.45
CA LYS A 45 -2.63 12.67 18.82
C LYS A 45 -2.09 12.21 17.48
N THR A 46 -2.61 12.79 16.40
CA THR A 46 -2.27 12.40 15.03
C THR A 46 -1.60 13.53 14.26
N PHE A 47 -0.66 13.18 13.38
CA PHE A 47 -0.01 14.12 12.46
C PHE A 47 -0.02 13.59 11.03
N TYR A 48 -0.39 14.44 10.09
CA TYR A 48 -0.28 14.14 8.67
C TYR A 48 1.16 14.32 8.19
N ALA A 49 1.78 13.23 7.77
CA ALA A 49 3.04 13.24 7.03
C ALA A 49 3.20 11.97 6.20
N VAL A 50 3.82 12.10 5.02
CA VAL A 50 4.09 10.99 4.10
C VAL A 50 5.56 10.93 3.66
N THR A 51 6.33 12.01 3.85
CA THR A 51 7.76 12.01 3.53
C THR A 51 8.59 11.72 4.78
N ALA A 52 9.72 11.03 4.61
CA ALA A 52 10.62 10.77 5.73
C ALA A 52 11.09 12.05 6.43
N LYS A 53 11.27 13.14 5.67
CA LYS A 53 11.65 14.45 6.21
C LYS A 53 10.57 15.00 7.14
N ASP A 54 9.33 15.08 6.68
CA ASP A 54 8.23 15.65 7.47
C ASP A 54 7.97 14.81 8.73
N ILE A 55 8.10 13.46 8.63
CA ILE A 55 7.98 12.54 9.76
C ILE A 55 9.06 12.83 10.82
N ILE A 56 10.31 13.01 10.39
CA ILE A 56 11.42 13.33 11.30
C ILE A 56 11.21 14.71 11.95
N ASP A 57 10.79 15.70 11.17
CA ASP A 57 10.52 17.04 11.68
C ASP A 57 9.44 17.00 12.79
N ILE A 58 8.40 16.18 12.63
CA ILE A 58 7.39 15.97 13.68
C ILE A 58 8.00 15.30 14.91
N ILE A 59 8.75 14.20 14.73
CA ILE A 59 9.38 13.48 15.84
C ILE A 59 10.35 14.38 16.61
N ASP A 60 11.11 15.25 15.92
CA ASP A 60 12.07 16.17 16.55
C ASP A 60 11.38 17.20 17.44
N ASN A 61 10.28 17.77 16.96
CA ASN A 61 9.61 18.90 17.60
C ASN A 61 8.53 18.48 18.63
N GLU A 62 8.03 17.25 18.57
CA GLU A 62 7.02 16.78 19.50
C GLU A 62 7.62 16.20 20.78
N ASN A 63 6.96 16.49 21.92
CA ASN A 63 7.38 15.96 23.21
C ASN A 63 6.59 14.68 23.55
N ALA A 64 6.97 13.58 22.92
CA ALA A 64 6.44 12.25 23.17
C ALA A 64 7.59 11.23 23.18
N ASN A 65 7.34 10.02 23.70
CA ASN A 65 8.33 8.95 23.74
C ASN A 65 8.01 7.83 22.73
N ASN A 66 6.72 7.56 22.47
CA ASN A 66 6.26 6.45 21.65
C ASN A 66 5.51 6.94 20.40
N TYR A 67 6.14 6.76 19.26
CA TYR A 67 5.60 7.14 17.94
C TYR A 67 5.30 5.90 17.12
N VAL A 68 4.16 5.86 16.44
CA VAL A 68 3.86 4.87 15.40
C VAL A 68 3.64 5.59 14.08
N VAL A 69 4.43 5.20 13.07
CA VAL A 69 4.31 5.70 11.70
C VAL A 69 3.57 4.66 10.86
N LEU A 70 2.38 5.03 10.42
CA LEU A 70 1.48 4.14 9.68
C LEU A 70 1.84 4.12 8.19
N MET A 71 2.13 2.95 7.65
CA MET A 71 2.39 2.69 6.24
C MET A 71 1.28 1.86 5.63
N SER A 72 0.73 2.28 4.50
CA SER A 72 -0.27 1.48 3.77
C SER A 72 0.31 0.16 3.30
N GLY A 73 -0.44 -0.91 3.40
CA GLY A 73 -0.03 -2.24 2.99
C GLY A 73 1.03 -2.85 3.90
N ASP A 74 2.04 -3.46 3.30
CA ASP A 74 3.20 -4.04 3.97
C ASP A 74 4.41 -3.10 3.91
N THR A 75 5.19 -3.06 4.98
CA THR A 75 6.38 -2.21 5.11
C THR A 75 7.52 -2.60 4.18
N GLY A 76 7.59 -3.87 3.77
CA GLY A 76 8.62 -4.40 2.87
C GLY A 76 8.24 -4.35 1.39
N PHE A 77 6.99 -3.99 1.05
CA PHE A 77 6.48 -4.10 -0.31
C PHE A 77 6.15 -2.73 -0.92
N TYR A 78 7.07 -2.18 -1.72
CA TYR A 78 6.95 -0.85 -2.37
C TYR A 78 6.58 0.30 -1.40
N SER A 79 7.07 0.22 -0.17
CA SER A 79 6.78 1.15 0.91
C SER A 79 7.88 2.20 1.09
N GLY A 80 7.52 3.33 1.68
CA GLY A 80 8.45 4.35 2.17
C GLY A 80 9.23 3.95 3.43
N ALA A 81 8.92 2.80 4.03
CA ALA A 81 9.50 2.34 5.29
C ALA A 81 11.03 2.22 5.26
N LYS A 82 11.60 1.69 4.16
CA LYS A 82 13.06 1.57 3.98
C LYS A 82 13.74 2.94 4.10
N LYS A 83 13.23 3.93 3.35
CA LYS A 83 13.81 5.30 3.37
C LYS A 83 13.67 5.96 4.74
N LEU A 84 12.55 5.73 5.42
CA LEU A 84 12.35 6.24 6.77
C LEU A 84 13.31 5.57 7.76
N ALA A 85 13.47 4.25 7.70
CA ALA A 85 14.40 3.50 8.54
C ALA A 85 15.86 4.00 8.40
N GLU A 86 16.29 4.28 7.16
CA GLU A 86 17.63 4.84 6.88
C GLU A 86 17.84 6.19 7.57
N VAL A 87 16.82 7.05 7.65
CA VAL A 87 16.91 8.37 8.31
C VAL A 87 16.80 8.26 9.83
N LEU A 88 16.07 7.27 10.36
CA LEU A 88 15.95 7.02 11.80
C LEU A 88 17.22 6.41 12.38
N ALA A 89 17.94 5.64 11.56
CA ALA A 89 19.14 4.90 11.99
C ALA A 89 20.20 5.86 12.61
N GLY A 90 20.66 5.51 13.81
CA GLY A 90 21.63 6.31 14.56
C GLY A 90 21.08 7.56 15.26
N LYS A 91 19.79 7.90 15.03
CA LYS A 91 19.13 9.05 15.66
C LYS A 91 18.08 8.62 16.70
N TYR A 92 17.31 7.58 16.39
CA TYR A 92 16.24 7.06 17.23
C TYR A 92 16.30 5.55 17.35
N GLU A 93 15.78 5.01 18.46
CA GLU A 93 15.42 3.60 18.54
C GLU A 93 14.20 3.36 17.65
N TYR A 94 14.27 2.38 16.73
CA TYR A 94 13.16 2.06 15.88
C TYR A 94 12.99 0.56 15.65
N SER A 95 11.76 0.17 15.32
CA SER A 95 11.40 -1.17 14.85
C SER A 95 10.46 -1.09 13.66
N ILE A 96 10.38 -2.18 12.89
CA ILE A 96 9.52 -2.29 11.72
C ILE A 96 8.58 -3.47 11.93
N MET A 97 7.28 -3.25 11.75
CA MET A 97 6.24 -4.26 11.84
C MET A 97 5.61 -4.49 10.47
N ALA A 98 5.40 -5.76 10.11
CA ALA A 98 4.80 -6.15 8.84
C ALA A 98 3.30 -5.81 8.79
N GLY A 99 2.77 -5.67 7.57
CA GLY A 99 1.35 -5.56 7.29
C GLY A 99 0.94 -6.44 6.11
N VAL A 100 -0.35 -6.56 5.88
CA VAL A 100 -0.86 -7.30 4.72
C VAL A 100 -0.82 -6.39 3.48
N SER A 101 -0.06 -6.76 2.44
CA SER A 101 -0.07 -6.04 1.17
C SER A 101 -1.44 -6.15 0.48
N SER A 102 -1.89 -5.09 -0.19
CA SER A 102 -3.10 -5.11 -1.02
C SER A 102 -3.06 -6.17 -2.11
N VAL A 103 -1.89 -6.44 -2.68
CA VAL A 103 -1.68 -7.51 -3.66
C VAL A 103 -1.95 -8.89 -3.05
N ILE A 104 -1.40 -9.16 -1.87
CA ILE A 104 -1.60 -10.45 -1.18
C ILE A 104 -3.07 -10.62 -0.77
N TYR A 105 -3.70 -9.53 -0.33
CA TYR A 105 -5.13 -9.53 -0.02
C TYR A 105 -5.99 -9.83 -1.26
N LEU A 106 -5.71 -9.18 -2.40
CA LEU A 106 -6.41 -9.45 -3.66
C LEU A 106 -6.17 -10.89 -4.13
N ALA A 107 -4.92 -11.37 -4.08
CA ALA A 107 -4.57 -12.74 -4.46
C ALA A 107 -5.41 -13.78 -3.71
N ALA A 108 -5.58 -13.61 -2.40
CA ALA A 108 -6.43 -14.47 -1.59
C ALA A 108 -7.91 -14.39 -2.01
N LYS A 109 -8.42 -13.18 -2.26
CA LYS A 109 -9.82 -12.97 -2.69
C LYS A 109 -10.14 -13.61 -4.03
N ILE A 110 -9.21 -13.60 -4.98
CA ILE A 110 -9.40 -14.18 -6.32
C ILE A 110 -8.91 -15.63 -6.43
N GLY A 111 -8.42 -16.21 -5.33
CA GLY A 111 -7.95 -17.61 -5.28
C GLY A 111 -6.72 -17.88 -6.16
N LYS A 112 -5.82 -16.89 -6.31
CA LYS A 112 -4.57 -17.01 -7.09
C LYS A 112 -3.35 -17.01 -6.18
N SER A 113 -2.43 -17.96 -6.41
CA SER A 113 -1.11 -17.90 -5.78
C SER A 113 -0.29 -16.77 -6.38
N TRP A 114 0.51 -16.12 -5.55
CA TRP A 114 1.40 -15.04 -5.95
C TRP A 114 2.89 -15.44 -5.98
N GLU A 115 3.22 -16.70 -5.62
CA GLU A 115 4.60 -17.21 -5.52
C GLU A 115 5.42 -17.01 -6.80
N ASN A 116 4.80 -17.25 -7.96
CA ASN A 116 5.45 -17.13 -9.27
C ASN A 116 4.95 -15.91 -10.06
N ALA A 117 4.27 -14.98 -9.41
CA ALA A 117 3.76 -13.78 -10.07
C ALA A 117 4.84 -12.71 -10.21
N ALA A 118 4.74 -11.93 -11.28
CA ALA A 118 5.50 -10.70 -11.41
C ALA A 118 4.77 -9.54 -10.70
N PHE A 119 5.54 -8.55 -10.24
CA PHE A 119 5.01 -7.38 -9.56
C PHE A 119 5.49 -6.11 -10.26
N VAL A 120 4.56 -5.23 -10.60
CA VAL A 120 4.83 -3.95 -11.24
C VAL A 120 4.23 -2.83 -10.41
N SER A 121 5.07 -1.92 -9.93
CA SER A 121 4.58 -0.71 -9.26
C SER A 121 4.65 0.47 -10.23
N LEU A 122 3.50 1.10 -10.44
CA LEU A 122 3.36 2.30 -11.26
C LEU A 122 3.37 3.58 -10.42
N HIS A 123 3.65 3.47 -9.11
CA HIS A 123 3.79 4.62 -8.23
C HIS A 123 5.06 5.41 -8.56
N GLY A 124 4.88 6.59 -9.16
CA GLY A 124 5.95 7.58 -9.35
C GLY A 124 7.01 7.24 -10.42
N LYS A 125 6.87 6.16 -11.17
CA LYS A 125 7.81 5.80 -12.25
C LYS A 125 7.07 5.38 -13.52
N LYS A 126 7.45 5.96 -14.65
CA LYS A 126 7.10 5.38 -15.96
C LYS A 126 8.06 4.26 -16.25
N GLN A 127 7.59 3.03 -16.26
CA GLN A 127 8.35 1.85 -16.66
C GLN A 127 7.57 1.06 -17.70
N SER A 128 8.27 0.46 -18.66
CA SER A 128 7.66 -0.47 -19.60
C SER A 128 7.33 -1.77 -18.87
N TYR A 129 6.05 -2.14 -18.83
CA TYR A 129 5.57 -3.37 -18.18
C TYR A 129 5.08 -4.43 -19.16
N ILE A 130 4.88 -4.07 -20.44
CA ILE A 130 4.43 -5.01 -21.46
C ILE A 130 5.34 -6.25 -21.56
N PRO A 131 6.68 -6.13 -21.59
CA PRO A 131 7.55 -7.31 -21.59
C PRO A 131 7.40 -8.17 -20.34
N VAL A 132 7.13 -7.56 -19.19
CA VAL A 132 6.91 -8.28 -17.93
C VAL A 132 5.63 -9.12 -18.03
N VAL A 133 4.56 -8.53 -18.53
CA VAL A 133 3.27 -9.24 -18.71
C VAL A 133 3.40 -10.39 -19.71
N LEU A 134 4.12 -10.18 -20.81
CA LEU A 134 4.33 -11.23 -21.83
C LEU A 134 5.18 -12.42 -21.37
N GLN A 135 6.00 -12.22 -20.33
CA GLN A 135 6.93 -13.24 -19.81
C GLN A 135 6.38 -13.98 -18.58
N ASN A 136 5.25 -13.56 -18.03
CA ASN A 136 4.72 -14.11 -16.79
C ASN A 136 3.23 -14.47 -16.95
N GLU A 137 2.83 -15.62 -16.41
CA GLU A 137 1.43 -16.05 -16.41
C GLU A 137 0.52 -15.14 -15.57
N LEU A 138 1.08 -14.54 -14.53
CA LEU A 138 0.38 -13.64 -13.62
C LEU A 138 1.26 -12.44 -13.30
N THR A 139 0.70 -11.25 -13.44
CA THR A 139 1.37 -9.99 -13.08
C THR A 139 0.43 -9.13 -12.26
N TYR A 140 0.86 -8.75 -11.06
CA TYR A 140 0.15 -7.80 -10.21
C TYR A 140 0.66 -6.39 -10.43
N PHE A 141 -0.28 -5.45 -10.52
CA PHE A 141 0.00 -4.02 -10.66
C PHE A 141 -0.40 -3.25 -9.40
N LEU A 142 0.52 -2.47 -8.86
CA LEU A 142 0.18 -1.41 -7.91
C LEU A 142 -0.07 -0.12 -8.72
N THR A 143 -1.32 0.28 -8.81
CA THR A 143 -1.77 1.38 -9.67
C THR A 143 -2.04 2.66 -8.88
N GLN A 144 -2.27 3.77 -9.61
CA GLN A 144 -2.75 5.04 -9.06
C GLN A 144 -4.14 5.39 -9.62
N GLY A 145 -4.99 4.40 -9.85
CA GLY A 145 -6.31 4.59 -10.47
C GLY A 145 -6.29 4.69 -12.00
N ASN A 146 -5.16 4.39 -12.64
CA ASN A 146 -4.99 4.47 -14.10
C ASN A 146 -5.27 3.15 -14.84
N VAL A 147 -6.25 2.38 -14.36
CA VAL A 147 -6.61 1.06 -14.92
C VAL A 147 -6.93 1.12 -16.41
N SER A 148 -7.76 2.07 -16.82
CA SER A 148 -8.12 2.26 -18.23
C SER A 148 -6.90 2.45 -19.14
N GLN A 149 -5.92 3.26 -18.71
CA GLN A 149 -4.68 3.46 -19.47
C GLN A 149 -3.89 2.16 -19.58
N ILE A 150 -3.76 1.40 -18.49
CA ILE A 150 -3.07 0.10 -18.48
C ILE A 150 -3.77 -0.85 -19.48
N CYS A 151 -5.09 -0.95 -19.41
CA CYS A 151 -5.87 -1.80 -20.32
C CYS A 151 -5.71 -1.38 -21.78
N GLN A 152 -5.70 -0.07 -22.09
CA GLN A 152 -5.46 0.44 -23.44
C GLN A 152 -4.05 0.06 -23.95
N GLU A 153 -3.03 0.16 -23.12
CA GLU A 153 -1.66 -0.18 -23.51
C GLU A 153 -1.52 -1.70 -23.72
N LEU A 154 -2.11 -2.53 -22.86
CA LEU A 154 -2.18 -3.98 -23.01
C LEU A 154 -2.95 -4.37 -24.29
N TYR A 155 -4.10 -3.74 -24.54
CA TYR A 155 -4.91 -3.96 -25.74
C TYR A 155 -4.11 -3.67 -27.02
N ARG A 156 -3.41 -2.53 -27.08
CA ARG A 156 -2.54 -2.14 -28.22
C ARG A 156 -1.37 -3.11 -28.41
N ALA A 157 -0.92 -3.75 -27.33
CA ALA A 157 0.10 -4.80 -27.38
C ALA A 157 -0.42 -6.19 -27.80
N GLY A 158 -1.70 -6.30 -28.19
CA GLY A 158 -2.32 -7.56 -28.62
C GLY A 158 -2.84 -8.43 -27.47
N LEU A 159 -2.88 -7.92 -26.25
CA LEU A 159 -3.29 -8.64 -25.04
C LEU A 159 -4.76 -8.40 -24.65
N GLY A 160 -5.61 -7.99 -25.63
CA GLY A 160 -7.01 -7.68 -25.37
C GLY A 160 -7.85 -8.84 -24.83
N GLN A 161 -7.45 -10.08 -25.08
CA GLN A 161 -8.09 -11.30 -24.55
C GLN A 161 -7.47 -11.83 -23.26
N ALA A 162 -6.43 -11.18 -22.74
CA ALA A 162 -5.87 -11.53 -21.44
C ALA A 162 -6.91 -11.26 -20.34
N HIS A 163 -6.99 -12.16 -19.36
CA HIS A 163 -7.91 -12.00 -18.24
C HIS A 163 -7.32 -11.06 -17.19
N ILE A 164 -8.14 -10.14 -16.67
CA ILE A 164 -7.76 -9.18 -15.64
C ILE A 164 -8.74 -9.24 -14.47
N TRP A 165 -8.22 -9.05 -13.26
CA TRP A 165 -8.96 -8.75 -12.04
C TRP A 165 -8.59 -7.35 -11.58
N ILE A 166 -9.58 -6.58 -11.15
CA ILE A 166 -9.41 -5.21 -10.66
C ILE A 166 -9.97 -5.17 -9.24
N GLY A 167 -9.11 -4.95 -8.26
CA GLY A 167 -9.50 -4.76 -6.87
C GLY A 167 -9.53 -3.28 -6.51
N GLU A 168 -10.67 -2.78 -6.06
CA GLU A 168 -10.86 -1.39 -5.64
C GLU A 168 -11.24 -1.33 -4.18
N ASN A 169 -10.69 -0.36 -3.45
CA ASN A 169 -10.95 -0.14 -2.03
C ASN A 169 -10.89 -1.42 -1.19
N LEU A 170 -9.86 -2.25 -1.49
CA LEU A 170 -9.70 -3.55 -0.87
C LEU A 170 -9.72 -3.45 0.66
N SER A 171 -10.48 -4.31 1.30
CA SER A 171 -10.76 -4.41 2.74
C SER A 171 -11.69 -3.34 3.32
N TYR A 172 -12.07 -2.32 2.58
CA TYR A 172 -13.09 -1.35 3.03
C TYR A 172 -14.51 -1.87 2.79
N ASP A 173 -15.51 -1.24 3.42
CA ASP A 173 -16.93 -1.61 3.26
C ASP A 173 -17.43 -1.50 1.81
N ASN A 174 -16.80 -0.62 1.03
CA ASN A 174 -17.05 -0.45 -0.41
C ASN A 174 -16.06 -1.20 -1.30
N GLU A 175 -15.46 -2.30 -0.79
CA GLU A 175 -14.60 -3.20 -1.58
C GLU A 175 -15.33 -3.68 -2.83
N LYS A 176 -14.66 -3.58 -3.97
CA LYS A 176 -15.16 -4.09 -5.24
C LYS A 176 -14.07 -4.87 -5.96
N ILE A 177 -14.40 -6.08 -6.40
CA ILE A 177 -13.51 -6.89 -7.24
C ILE A 177 -14.25 -7.19 -8.53
N THR A 178 -13.72 -6.70 -9.64
CA THR A 178 -14.25 -6.87 -10.99
C THR A 178 -13.27 -7.70 -11.82
N ASN A 179 -13.77 -8.48 -12.76
CA ASN A 179 -12.92 -9.26 -13.67
C ASN A 179 -13.54 -9.40 -15.05
N GLY A 180 -12.72 -9.69 -16.05
CA GLY A 180 -13.10 -9.87 -17.45
C GLY A 180 -11.88 -9.84 -18.35
N ASN A 181 -12.08 -9.61 -19.63
CA ASN A 181 -10.97 -9.45 -20.58
C ASN A 181 -10.46 -8.00 -20.57
N VAL A 182 -9.17 -7.80 -20.82
CA VAL A 182 -8.54 -6.46 -20.90
C VAL A 182 -9.31 -5.52 -21.83
N SER A 183 -9.84 -6.02 -22.96
CA SER A 183 -10.63 -5.24 -23.91
C SER A 183 -11.88 -4.59 -23.33
N GLU A 184 -12.44 -5.16 -22.27
CA GLU A 184 -13.67 -4.68 -21.62
C GLU A 184 -13.41 -3.48 -20.68
N PHE A 185 -12.15 -3.26 -20.30
CA PHE A 185 -11.74 -2.25 -19.30
C PHE A 185 -10.96 -1.06 -19.89
N THR A 186 -10.92 -0.92 -21.22
CA THR A 186 -10.20 0.19 -21.88
C THR A 186 -10.77 1.58 -21.59
N GLU A 187 -12.02 1.65 -21.10
CA GLU A 187 -12.70 2.89 -20.69
C GLU A 187 -13.12 2.83 -19.21
N TYR A 188 -12.50 1.94 -18.43
CA TYR A 188 -12.86 1.74 -17.04
C TYR A 188 -12.53 2.96 -16.18
N ILE A 189 -13.50 3.40 -15.38
CA ILE A 189 -13.34 4.49 -14.41
C ILE A 189 -13.17 3.88 -13.03
N SER A 190 -12.00 4.07 -12.44
CA SER A 190 -11.73 3.61 -11.08
C SER A 190 -12.30 4.59 -10.06
N GLU A 191 -13.00 4.09 -9.06
CA GLU A 191 -13.65 4.89 -8.02
C GLU A 191 -12.84 4.95 -6.71
N GLY A 192 -11.60 4.48 -6.71
CA GLY A 192 -10.79 4.46 -5.48
C GLY A 192 -9.37 3.93 -5.67
N LEU A 193 -8.83 3.41 -4.57
CA LEU A 193 -7.52 2.75 -4.56
C LEU A 193 -7.59 1.43 -5.31
N THR A 194 -6.72 1.22 -6.30
CA THR A 194 -6.78 0.04 -7.18
C THR A 194 -5.50 -0.79 -7.16
N VAL A 195 -5.71 -2.10 -7.32
CA VAL A 195 -4.68 -3.13 -7.56
C VAL A 195 -5.09 -3.96 -8.76
#